data_180994eab5d314400cb5dd2c5b71ccd4
#
_entry.id   180994eab5d314400cb5dd2c5b71ccd4
#
_cell.length_a   1.000
_cell.length_b   1.000
_cell.length_c   1.000
_cell.angle_alpha   90.00
_cell.angle_beta   90.00
_cell.angle_gamma   90.00
#
_symmetry.space_group_name_H-M   'P 1'
#
loop_
_entity.id
_entity.type
_entity.pdbx_description
1 polymer ?
#
loop_
_entity_poly.entity_id
_entity_poly.type
_entity_poly.pdbx_seq_one_letter_code
_entity_poly.pdbx_strand_id
1 'polypeptide(L)'
;QAFQSVDAIVGPVSPAPARKIGQNADDPLQDYLADIYTICANLAGVCGISVPCGSVNYEGSNLPVGLQLMGPHLGEPALLRAARAWEVIRDAE
;
A
#
# COMPACT_ATOMS: atom_id res chain seq x y z
N GLN A 1 -13.05 14.11 4.76
CA GLN A 1 -12.69 14.96 5.89
C GLN A 1 -11.19 15.06 6.09
N ALA A 2 -10.49 13.92 6.08
CA ALA A 2 -9.03 13.94 6.23
C ALA A 2 -8.37 14.78 5.13
N PHE A 3 -8.91 14.74 3.92
CA PHE A 3 -8.32 15.44 2.79
C PHE A 3 -8.54 16.94 2.81
N GLN A 4 -9.25 17.45 3.79
CA GLN A 4 -9.34 18.90 4.00
C GLN A 4 -8.06 19.47 4.58
N SER A 5 -7.27 18.65 5.28
CA SER A 5 -6.03 19.10 5.90
C SER A 5 -4.78 18.47 5.30
N VAL A 6 -4.92 17.41 4.48
CA VAL A 6 -3.77 16.74 3.86
C VAL A 6 -4.08 16.44 2.41
N ASP A 7 -3.04 16.28 1.61
CA ASP A 7 -3.17 15.98 0.18
C ASP A 7 -3.13 14.48 -0.10
N ALA A 8 -2.56 13.70 0.81
CA ALA A 8 -2.46 12.25 0.66
C ALA A 8 -2.34 11.60 2.03
N ILE A 9 -2.79 10.36 2.10
CA ILE A 9 -2.65 9.54 3.30
C ILE A 9 -1.71 8.38 2.97
N VAL A 10 -0.75 8.14 3.85
CA VAL A 10 0.29 7.13 3.65
C VAL A 10 0.10 6.00 4.67
N GLY A 11 0.25 4.78 4.20
CA GLY A 11 0.15 3.64 5.09
C GLY A 11 0.66 2.36 4.44
N PRO A 12 0.65 1.26 5.18
CA PRO A 12 1.03 -0.03 4.60
C PRO A 12 -0.05 -0.53 3.65
N VAL A 13 0.38 -1.33 2.65
CA VAL A 13 -0.57 -1.94 1.70
C VAL A 13 -1.22 -3.15 2.34
N SER A 14 -0.46 -3.93 3.11
CA SER A 14 -0.91 -5.18 3.68
C SER A 14 -0.28 -5.37 5.06
N PRO A 15 -0.93 -6.12 5.96
CA PRO A 15 -0.37 -6.38 7.28
C PRO A 15 0.90 -7.22 7.27
N ALA A 16 1.17 -7.92 6.17
CA ALA A 16 2.29 -8.84 6.09
C ALA A 16 2.86 -8.89 4.69
N PRO A 17 4.10 -9.38 4.50
CA PRO A 17 4.65 -9.58 3.17
C PRO A 17 3.88 -10.64 2.38
N ALA A 18 4.24 -10.80 1.12
CA ALA A 18 3.59 -11.75 0.24
C ALA A 18 3.69 -13.17 0.78
N ARG A 19 2.64 -13.94 0.58
CA ARG A 19 2.63 -15.36 0.95
C ARG A 19 3.31 -16.20 -0.12
N LYS A 20 3.70 -17.41 0.26
CA LYS A 20 4.30 -18.36 -0.68
C LYS A 20 3.29 -18.72 -1.76
N ILE A 21 3.80 -19.02 -2.95
CA ILE A 21 2.95 -19.48 -4.04
C ILE A 21 2.26 -20.77 -3.60
N GLY A 22 0.95 -20.82 -3.80
CA GLY A 22 0.15 -21.97 -3.41
C GLY A 22 -0.21 -22.03 -1.94
N GLN A 23 0.32 -21.13 -1.14
CA GLN A 23 -0.04 -21.06 0.27
C GLN A 23 -1.39 -20.35 0.40
N ASN A 24 -2.43 -21.13 0.47
CA ASN A 24 -3.76 -20.60 0.74
C ASN A 24 -3.94 -20.53 2.24
N ALA A 25 -4.64 -19.50 2.68
CA ALA A 25 -4.99 -19.42 4.09
C ALA A 25 -6.00 -20.53 4.40
N ASP A 26 -5.64 -21.41 5.32
CA ASP A 26 -6.58 -22.38 5.84
C ASP A 26 -7.70 -21.68 6.61
N ASP A 27 -7.40 -20.49 7.06
CA ASP A 27 -8.32 -19.65 7.81
C ASP A 27 -8.80 -18.52 6.90
N PRO A 28 -10.09 -18.47 6.53
CA PRO A 28 -10.62 -17.39 5.68
C PRO A 28 -10.38 -16.00 6.27
N LEU A 29 -10.22 -15.91 7.58
CA LEU A 29 -9.92 -14.63 8.23
C LEU A 29 -8.58 -14.08 7.79
N GLN A 30 -7.61 -14.93 7.46
CA GLN A 30 -6.31 -14.48 6.97
C GLN A 30 -6.43 -13.75 5.65
N ASP A 31 -7.26 -14.26 4.73
CA ASP A 31 -7.50 -13.57 3.45
C ASP A 31 -8.21 -12.24 3.67
N TYR A 32 -9.16 -12.21 4.60
CA TYR A 32 -9.87 -10.99 4.94
C TYR A 32 -8.91 -9.95 5.52
N LEU A 33 -8.02 -10.35 6.43
CA LEU A 33 -7.07 -9.43 7.04
C LEU A 33 -6.03 -8.93 6.06
N ALA A 34 -5.72 -9.68 5.02
CA ALA A 34 -4.77 -9.25 4.00
C ALA A 34 -5.28 -8.00 3.26
N ASP A 35 -6.60 -7.82 3.17
CA ASP A 35 -7.20 -6.69 2.47
C ASP A 35 -7.55 -5.53 3.38
N ILE A 36 -7.24 -5.62 4.68
CA ILE A 36 -7.77 -4.67 5.65
C ILE A 36 -7.34 -3.24 5.37
N TYR A 37 -6.15 -3.04 4.77
CA TYR A 37 -5.65 -1.68 4.49
C TYR A 37 -6.02 -1.18 3.09
N THR A 38 -6.43 -2.06 2.19
CA THR A 38 -6.74 -1.66 0.82
C THR A 38 -8.23 -1.49 0.58
N ILE A 39 -9.05 -2.18 1.36
CA ILE A 39 -10.50 -2.11 1.16
C ILE A 39 -11.07 -0.72 1.47
N CYS A 40 -10.38 0.04 2.31
CA CYS A 40 -10.82 1.40 2.66
C CYS A 40 -10.91 2.30 1.42
N ALA A 41 -9.93 2.23 0.52
CA ALA A 41 -9.95 3.03 -0.69
C ALA A 41 -11.13 2.66 -1.58
N ASN A 42 -11.41 1.35 -1.68
CA ASN A 42 -12.54 0.87 -2.48
C ASN A 42 -13.87 1.35 -1.91
N LEU A 43 -14.06 1.25 -0.60
CA LEU A 43 -15.31 1.60 0.03
C LEU A 43 -15.53 3.11 0.10
N ALA A 44 -14.45 3.87 0.28
CA ALA A 44 -14.54 5.32 0.36
C ALA A 44 -14.60 6.00 -1.01
N GLY A 45 -14.27 5.26 -2.07
CA GLY A 45 -14.29 5.82 -3.41
C GLY A 45 -13.15 6.80 -3.69
N VAL A 46 -12.03 6.64 -2.99
CA VAL A 46 -10.85 7.49 -3.18
C VAL A 46 -9.81 6.75 -4.02
N CYS A 47 -8.88 7.49 -4.60
CA CYS A 47 -7.83 6.86 -5.40
C CYS A 47 -6.69 6.36 -4.52
N GLY A 48 -6.00 5.33 -4.99
CA GLY A 48 -4.88 4.75 -4.26
C GLY A 48 -3.83 4.20 -5.20
N ILE A 49 -2.59 4.14 -4.71
CA ILE A 49 -1.47 3.57 -5.44
C ILE A 49 -0.54 2.89 -4.46
N SER A 50 0.06 1.79 -4.90
CA SER A 50 1.08 1.08 -4.13
C SER A 50 2.42 1.28 -4.80
N VAL A 51 3.42 1.69 -4.02
CA VAL A 51 4.78 1.89 -4.53
C VAL A 51 5.75 1.09 -3.68
N PRO A 52 6.85 0.60 -4.26
CA PRO A 52 7.84 -0.15 -3.47
C PRO A 52 8.48 0.74 -2.42
N CYS A 53 8.66 0.23 -1.22
CA CYS A 53 9.32 0.97 -0.15
C CYS A 53 10.43 0.18 0.53
N GLY A 54 10.90 -0.89 -0.09
CA GLY A 54 11.97 -1.70 0.45
C GLY A 54 11.58 -3.16 0.51
N SER A 55 12.29 -3.90 1.35
CA SER A 55 12.01 -5.31 1.52
C SER A 55 12.24 -5.71 2.97
N VAL A 56 11.67 -6.84 3.35
CA VAL A 56 11.86 -7.42 4.68
C VAL A 56 12.33 -8.86 4.53
N ASN A 57 13.12 -9.32 5.50
CA ASN A 57 13.50 -10.72 5.55
C ASN A 57 12.43 -11.47 6.31
N TYR A 58 11.80 -12.42 5.63
CA TYR A 58 10.74 -13.22 6.22
C TYR A 58 10.99 -14.67 5.87
N GLU A 59 11.20 -15.49 6.89
CA GLU A 59 11.49 -16.93 6.75
C GLU A 59 12.64 -17.20 5.79
N GLY A 60 13.70 -16.37 5.88
CA GLY A 60 14.90 -16.55 5.10
C GLY A 60 14.88 -15.97 3.70
N SER A 61 13.76 -15.34 3.31
CA SER A 61 13.63 -14.71 1.99
C SER A 61 13.47 -13.22 2.13
N ASN A 62 14.08 -12.47 1.22
CA ASN A 62 13.84 -11.03 1.11
C ASN A 62 12.58 -10.82 0.28
N LEU A 63 11.56 -10.26 0.89
CA LEU A 63 10.27 -10.01 0.22
C LEU A 63 10.05 -8.51 0.11
N PRO A 64 9.66 -8.04 -1.08
CA PRO A 64 9.38 -6.61 -1.25
C PRO A 64 8.12 -6.22 -0.47
N VAL A 65 8.10 -4.99 0.01
CA VAL A 65 6.94 -4.43 0.67
C VAL A 65 6.53 -3.16 -0.03
N GLY A 66 5.24 -2.85 0.03
CA GLY A 66 4.67 -1.70 -0.62
C GLY A 66 4.23 -0.63 0.37
N LEU A 67 4.28 0.59 -0.09
CA LEU A 67 3.74 1.73 0.61
C LEU A 67 2.48 2.16 -0.11
N GLN A 68 1.39 2.34 0.62
CA GLN A 68 0.13 2.77 0.04
C GLN A 68 -0.03 4.27 0.21
N LEU A 69 -0.35 4.94 -0.90
CA LEU A 69 -0.73 6.34 -0.89
C LEU A 69 -2.17 6.43 -1.33
N MET A 70 -3.00 7.15 -0.57
CA MET A 70 -4.39 7.41 -0.92
C MET A 70 -4.58 8.89 -1.13
N GLY A 71 -5.27 9.25 -2.21
CA GLY A 71 -5.60 10.64 -2.51
C GLY A 71 -7.11 10.84 -2.54
N PRO A 72 -7.55 12.09 -2.61
CA PRO A 72 -8.98 12.37 -2.65
C PRO A 72 -9.60 11.88 -3.96
N HIS A 73 -10.93 11.82 -3.99
CA HIS A 73 -11.66 11.40 -5.17
C HIS A 73 -11.20 12.19 -6.40
N LEU A 74 -10.86 11.48 -7.47
CA LEU A 74 -10.34 12.05 -8.72
C LEU A 74 -9.02 12.81 -8.54
N GLY A 75 -8.26 12.50 -7.48
CA GLY A 75 -6.98 13.16 -7.19
C GLY A 75 -5.76 12.44 -7.75
N GLU A 76 -5.92 11.63 -8.79
CA GLU A 76 -4.83 10.85 -9.36
C GLU A 76 -3.60 11.68 -9.75
N PRO A 77 -3.72 12.86 -10.36
CA PRO A 77 -2.52 13.62 -10.72
C PRO A 77 -1.63 13.96 -9.52
N ALA A 78 -2.24 14.42 -8.43
CA ALA A 78 -1.48 14.73 -7.22
C ALA A 78 -0.89 13.47 -6.60
N LEU A 79 -1.64 12.37 -6.64
CA LEU A 79 -1.20 11.09 -6.09
C LEU A 79 0.00 10.55 -6.87
N LEU A 80 -0.03 10.63 -8.18
CA LEU A 80 1.09 10.21 -9.02
C LEU A 80 2.32 11.06 -8.80
N ARG A 81 2.16 12.37 -8.58
CA ARG A 81 3.28 13.25 -8.26
C ARG A 81 3.92 12.88 -6.92
N ALA A 82 3.09 12.58 -5.93
CA ALA A 82 3.58 12.16 -4.61
C ALA A 82 4.34 10.83 -4.72
N ALA A 83 3.82 9.89 -5.48
CA ALA A 83 4.47 8.60 -5.69
C ALA A 83 5.81 8.76 -6.40
N ARG A 84 5.88 9.64 -7.40
CA ARG A 84 7.12 9.89 -8.12
C ARG A 84 8.15 10.57 -7.21
N ALA A 85 7.71 11.49 -6.36
CA ALA A 85 8.60 12.13 -5.41
C ALA A 85 9.21 11.10 -4.46
N TRP A 86 8.42 10.14 -4.01
CA TRP A 86 8.92 9.06 -3.18
C TRP A 86 9.94 8.21 -3.91
N GLU A 87 9.68 7.87 -5.17
CA GLU A 87 10.63 7.09 -5.95
C GLU A 87 12.00 7.76 -6.06
N VAL A 88 12.00 9.08 -6.30
CA VAL A 88 13.24 9.84 -6.42
C VAL A 88 14.02 9.80 -5.11
N ILE A 89 13.35 9.98 -3.99
CA ILE A 89 13.98 9.94 -2.68
C ILE A 89 14.51 8.53 -2.38
N ARG A 90 13.71 7.52 -2.65
CA ARG A 90 14.09 6.12 -2.41
C ARG A 90 15.32 5.73 -3.21
N ASP A 91 15.34 6.10 -4.49
CA ASP A 91 16.43 5.69 -5.38
C ASP A 91 17.71 6.47 -5.15
N ALA A 92 17.64 7.58 -4.43
CA ALA A 92 18.81 8.39 -4.10
C ALA A 92 19.62 7.80 -2.94
N GLU A 93 19.08 6.82 -2.22
CA GLU A 93 19.74 6.21 -1.05
C GLU A 93 20.46 4.92 -1.37
#